data_8eeadc5f58689dc69c27721a23cee806
#
_entry.id   8eeadc5f58689dc69c27721a23cee806
#
_cell.length_a   1.000
_cell.length_b   1.000
_cell.length_c   1.000
_cell.angle_alpha   90.00
_cell.angle_beta   90.00
_cell.angle_gamma   90.00
#
_symmetry.space_group_name_H-M   'P 1'
#
loop_
_entity.id
_entity.type
_entity.pdbx_description
1 polymer ?
#
loop_
_entity_poly.entity_id
_entity_poly.type
_entity_poly.pdbx_seq_one_letter_code
_entity_poly.pdbx_strand_id
1 'polypeptide(L)'
;MLTAVSVLDSLIRAGMRHVVVSPGSRSAPLAYAIAAAAEAGALIAHVRVDERSAAFTALGIAKASGQPVGLVCTSGTALGEYMPAVMEAYHAGVPLAVLSADRPVRLRGSGVNQTTRQASFFHHFVRAEADLTSYPEQVEGEQTQAFAACLNALTGRS
;
A
#
# COMPACT_ATOMS: atom_id res chain seq x y z
N MET A 1 2.05 13.64 -11.78
CA MET A 1 1.64 13.39 -10.38
C MET A 1 0.99 12.01 -10.27
N LEU A 2 1.50 11.15 -9.40
CA LEU A 2 0.91 9.84 -9.16
C LEU A 2 -0.41 9.98 -8.36
N THR A 3 -1.50 9.47 -8.89
CA THR A 3 -2.82 9.44 -8.27
C THR A 3 -3.13 8.04 -7.74
N ALA A 4 -4.14 7.90 -6.90
CA ALA A 4 -4.62 6.59 -6.44
C ALA A 4 -4.92 5.65 -7.60
N VAL A 5 -5.50 6.18 -8.69
CA VAL A 5 -5.82 5.40 -9.90
C VAL A 5 -4.55 4.94 -10.61
N SER A 6 -3.57 5.84 -10.84
CA SER A 6 -2.33 5.47 -11.56
C SER A 6 -1.46 4.51 -10.78
N VAL A 7 -1.42 4.63 -9.44
CA VAL A 7 -0.72 3.68 -8.56
C VAL A 7 -1.39 2.31 -8.64
N LEU A 8 -2.72 2.26 -8.53
CA LEU A 8 -3.46 1.00 -8.60
C LEU A 8 -3.32 0.32 -9.97
N ASP A 9 -3.44 1.08 -11.08
CA ASP A 9 -3.26 0.54 -12.43
C ASP A 9 -1.87 -0.06 -12.62
N SER A 10 -0.83 0.60 -12.12
CA SER A 10 0.54 0.11 -12.19
C SER A 10 0.73 -1.20 -11.41
N LEU A 11 0.11 -1.34 -10.24
CA LEU A 11 0.14 -2.57 -9.45
C LEU A 11 -0.63 -3.70 -10.13
N ILE A 12 -1.78 -3.42 -10.75
CA ILE A 12 -2.54 -4.38 -11.55
C ILE A 12 -1.72 -4.88 -12.74
N ARG A 13 -1.02 -3.98 -13.44
CA ARG A 13 -0.10 -4.34 -14.54
C ARG A 13 1.10 -5.14 -14.04
N ALA A 14 1.54 -4.92 -12.81
CA ALA A 14 2.60 -5.70 -12.16
C ALA A 14 2.12 -7.09 -11.70
N GLY A 15 0.86 -7.46 -11.95
CA GLY A 15 0.31 -8.79 -11.67
C GLY A 15 -0.57 -8.88 -10.42
N MET A 16 -0.83 -7.77 -9.72
CA MET A 16 -1.74 -7.77 -8.58
C MET A 16 -3.17 -8.08 -9.04
N ARG A 17 -3.79 -9.10 -8.43
CA ARG A 17 -5.18 -9.52 -8.71
C ARG A 17 -6.08 -9.48 -7.47
N HIS A 18 -5.48 -9.39 -6.32
CA HIS A 18 -6.20 -9.32 -5.04
C HIS A 18 -5.76 -8.10 -4.26
N VAL A 19 -6.69 -7.44 -3.60
CA VAL A 19 -6.42 -6.37 -2.65
C VAL A 19 -7.28 -6.55 -1.40
N VAL A 20 -6.66 -6.42 -0.24
CA VAL A 20 -7.35 -6.43 1.05
C VAL A 20 -7.40 -5.01 1.58
N VAL A 21 -8.60 -4.54 1.92
CA VAL A 21 -8.84 -3.15 2.32
C VAL A 21 -9.40 -3.10 3.73
N SER A 22 -8.72 -2.36 4.62
CA SER A 22 -9.30 -1.92 5.88
C SER A 22 -9.88 -0.51 5.71
N PRO A 23 -11.19 -0.33 5.95
CA PRO A 23 -11.87 0.92 5.63
C PRO A 23 -11.38 2.09 6.51
N GLY A 24 -11.30 3.28 5.89
CA GLY A 24 -11.00 4.51 6.61
C GLY A 24 -11.17 5.73 5.70
N SER A 25 -11.54 6.88 6.28
CA SER A 25 -11.86 8.08 5.49
C SER A 25 -10.66 8.63 4.69
N ARG A 26 -9.44 8.52 5.23
CA ARG A 26 -8.24 9.04 4.55
C ARG A 26 -7.85 8.20 3.34
N SER A 27 -8.15 6.89 3.35
CA SER A 27 -7.92 6.00 2.22
C SER A 27 -9.06 6.01 1.17
N ALA A 28 -10.05 6.89 1.28
CA ALA A 28 -11.18 6.96 0.35
C ALA A 28 -10.77 7.04 -1.13
N PRO A 29 -9.76 7.82 -1.55
CA PRO A 29 -9.33 7.82 -2.95
C PRO A 29 -8.87 6.46 -3.45
N LEU A 30 -8.15 5.70 -2.61
CA LEU A 30 -7.74 4.32 -2.92
C LEU A 30 -8.96 3.39 -2.96
N ALA A 31 -9.87 3.52 -1.98
CA ALA A 31 -11.07 2.69 -1.91
C ALA A 31 -11.97 2.86 -3.14
N TYR A 32 -12.17 4.09 -3.62
CA TYR A 32 -12.93 4.36 -4.84
C TYR A 32 -12.24 3.78 -6.09
N ALA A 33 -10.93 3.95 -6.21
CA ALA A 33 -10.18 3.37 -7.33
C ALA A 33 -10.25 1.84 -7.33
N ILE A 34 -10.15 1.21 -6.16
CA ILE A 34 -10.26 -0.24 -5.99
C ILE A 34 -11.67 -0.73 -6.34
N ALA A 35 -12.72 -0.03 -5.88
CA ALA A 35 -14.10 -0.39 -6.20
C ALA A 35 -14.34 -0.36 -7.71
N ALA A 36 -13.93 0.71 -8.39
CA ALA A 36 -14.05 0.82 -9.85
C ALA A 36 -13.28 -0.28 -10.60
N ALA A 37 -12.06 -0.62 -10.14
CA ALA A 37 -11.27 -1.69 -10.73
C ALA A 37 -11.90 -3.08 -10.50
N ALA A 38 -12.53 -3.29 -9.35
CA ALA A 38 -13.24 -4.53 -9.02
C ALA A 38 -14.51 -4.68 -9.86
N GLU A 39 -15.30 -3.61 -10.04
CA GLU A 39 -16.47 -3.58 -10.92
C GLU A 39 -16.09 -3.87 -12.38
N ALA A 40 -14.93 -3.39 -12.82
CA ALA A 40 -14.39 -3.68 -14.14
C ALA A 40 -13.76 -5.10 -14.26
N GLY A 41 -13.77 -5.90 -13.21
CA GLY A 41 -13.18 -7.24 -13.20
C GLY A 41 -11.66 -7.29 -13.25
N ALA A 42 -10.97 -6.16 -13.00
CA ALA A 42 -9.51 -6.08 -13.07
C ALA A 42 -8.83 -6.67 -11.83
N LEU A 43 -9.51 -6.69 -10.68
CA LEU A 43 -9.05 -7.26 -9.41
C LEU A 43 -10.21 -7.76 -8.55
N ILE A 44 -9.88 -8.48 -7.48
CA ILE A 44 -10.82 -8.93 -6.44
C ILE A 44 -10.51 -8.16 -5.15
N ALA A 45 -11.50 -7.42 -4.64
CA ALA A 45 -11.39 -6.69 -3.39
C ALA A 45 -11.93 -7.51 -2.21
N HIS A 46 -11.18 -7.55 -1.12
CA HIS A 46 -11.55 -8.18 0.14
C HIS A 46 -11.60 -7.11 1.23
N VAL A 47 -12.72 -6.98 1.90
CA VAL A 47 -12.86 -6.04 3.01
C VAL A 47 -12.64 -6.75 4.34
N ARG A 48 -11.78 -6.17 5.19
CA ARG A 48 -11.55 -6.60 6.58
C ARG A 48 -11.49 -5.37 7.46
N VAL A 49 -12.30 -5.34 8.50
CA VAL A 49 -12.38 -4.18 9.41
C VAL A 49 -11.13 -4.08 10.29
N ASP A 50 -10.64 -5.19 10.80
CA ASP A 50 -9.44 -5.27 11.62
C ASP A 50 -8.20 -5.35 10.74
N GLU A 51 -7.28 -4.41 10.91
CA GLU A 51 -6.08 -4.28 10.07
C GLU A 51 -5.12 -5.46 10.21
N ARG A 52 -4.93 -5.99 11.40
CA ARG A 52 -4.06 -7.16 11.60
C ARG A 52 -4.62 -8.38 10.87
N SER A 53 -5.92 -8.62 10.98
CA SER A 53 -6.59 -9.69 10.24
C SER A 53 -6.52 -9.46 8.73
N ALA A 54 -6.64 -8.21 8.28
CA ALA A 54 -6.47 -7.83 6.88
C ALA A 54 -5.07 -8.20 6.37
N ALA A 55 -4.04 -7.86 7.13
CA ALA A 55 -2.65 -8.12 6.76
C ALA A 55 -2.35 -9.61 6.64
N PHE A 56 -2.79 -10.43 7.59
CA PHE A 56 -2.63 -11.89 7.52
C PHE A 56 -3.50 -12.53 6.44
N THR A 57 -4.68 -11.94 6.13
CA THR A 57 -5.47 -12.37 4.96
C THR A 57 -4.71 -12.13 3.66
N ALA A 58 -4.12 -10.94 3.49
CA ALA A 58 -3.32 -10.61 2.32
C ALA A 58 -2.08 -11.51 2.18
N LEU A 59 -1.38 -11.74 3.30
CA LEU A 59 -0.24 -12.65 3.37
C LEU A 59 -0.62 -14.08 2.92
N GLY A 60 -1.75 -14.59 3.42
CA GLY A 60 -2.26 -15.91 3.07
C GLY A 60 -2.60 -16.05 1.59
N ILE A 61 -3.28 -15.04 1.03
CA ILE A 61 -3.63 -15.01 -0.40
C ILE A 61 -2.33 -14.94 -1.25
N ALA A 62 -1.39 -14.06 -0.91
CA ALA A 62 -0.14 -13.91 -1.65
C ALA A 62 0.70 -15.19 -1.60
N LYS A 63 0.79 -15.84 -0.44
CA LYS A 63 1.51 -17.09 -0.25
C LYS A 63 0.88 -18.25 -1.04
N ALA A 64 -0.45 -18.31 -1.07
CA ALA A 64 -1.17 -19.39 -1.77
C ALA A 64 -1.17 -19.20 -3.29
N SER A 65 -1.28 -17.96 -3.77
CA SER A 65 -1.33 -17.66 -5.20
C SER A 65 0.04 -17.50 -5.86
N GLY A 66 1.07 -17.16 -5.07
CA GLY A 66 2.37 -16.74 -5.59
C GLY A 66 2.34 -15.37 -6.30
N GLN A 67 1.24 -14.63 -6.21
CA GLN A 67 1.04 -13.35 -6.88
C GLN A 67 1.10 -12.19 -5.88
N PRO A 68 1.47 -10.97 -6.35
CA PRO A 68 1.40 -9.78 -5.52
C PRO A 68 -0.02 -9.51 -5.02
N VAL A 69 -0.16 -9.19 -3.74
CA VAL A 69 -1.44 -8.81 -3.12
C VAL A 69 -1.31 -7.41 -2.51
N GLY A 70 -2.29 -6.55 -2.81
CA GLY A 70 -2.40 -5.23 -2.22
C GLY A 70 -2.98 -5.28 -0.81
N LEU A 71 -2.47 -4.44 0.08
CA LEU A 71 -2.96 -4.28 1.45
C LEU A 71 -3.13 -2.79 1.74
N VAL A 72 -4.35 -2.34 2.00
CA VAL A 72 -4.72 -0.92 2.05
C VAL A 72 -5.30 -0.56 3.40
N CYS A 73 -4.76 0.48 4.04
CA CYS A 73 -5.31 1.06 5.26
C CYS A 73 -5.36 2.59 5.22
N THR A 74 -6.04 3.14 6.21
CA THR A 74 -6.05 4.56 6.51
C THR A 74 -4.74 5.01 7.17
N SER A 75 -4.68 6.25 7.65
CA SER A 75 -3.48 6.79 8.32
C SER A 75 -3.43 6.44 9.80
N GLY A 76 -2.28 6.67 10.41
CA GLY A 76 -2.10 6.54 11.86
C GLY A 76 -1.73 5.12 12.28
N THR A 77 -2.27 4.66 13.41
CA THR A 77 -1.93 3.35 14.00
C THR A 77 -2.38 2.15 13.17
N ALA A 78 -3.31 2.32 12.23
CA ALA A 78 -3.72 1.29 11.27
C ALA A 78 -2.53 0.64 10.57
N LEU A 79 -1.54 1.45 10.15
CA LEU A 79 -0.31 0.94 9.55
C LEU A 79 0.49 0.05 10.51
N GLY A 80 0.51 0.40 11.80
CA GLY A 80 1.23 -0.36 12.83
C GLY A 80 0.72 -1.80 12.99
N GLU A 81 -0.57 -2.01 12.81
CA GLU A 81 -1.18 -3.33 12.90
C GLU A 81 -0.75 -4.30 11.79
N TYR A 82 -0.16 -3.77 10.72
CA TYR A 82 0.38 -4.58 9.62
C TYR A 82 1.75 -5.20 9.92
N MET A 83 2.48 -4.66 10.90
CA MET A 83 3.88 -5.05 11.18
C MET A 83 4.09 -6.56 11.27
N PRO A 84 3.30 -7.35 12.03
CA PRO A 84 3.57 -8.79 12.14
C PRO A 84 3.51 -9.51 10.79
N ALA A 85 2.51 -9.20 9.96
CA ALA A 85 2.37 -9.83 8.66
C ALA A 85 3.42 -9.35 7.65
N VAL A 86 3.84 -8.08 7.73
CA VAL A 86 4.91 -7.53 6.90
C VAL A 86 6.25 -8.21 7.22
N MET A 87 6.55 -8.42 8.51
CA MET A 87 7.74 -9.18 8.92
C MET A 87 7.72 -10.61 8.38
N GLU A 88 6.60 -11.31 8.49
CA GLU A 88 6.45 -12.67 7.94
C GLU A 88 6.59 -12.68 6.42
N ALA A 89 5.99 -11.72 5.71
CA ALA A 89 6.12 -11.58 4.27
C ALA A 89 7.57 -11.36 3.84
N TYR A 90 8.29 -10.49 4.57
CA TYR A 90 9.70 -10.20 4.32
C TYR A 90 10.59 -11.42 4.43
N HIS A 91 10.49 -12.15 5.55
CA HIS A 91 11.31 -13.34 5.80
C HIS A 91 10.93 -14.52 4.91
N ALA A 92 9.64 -14.65 4.55
CA ALA A 92 9.15 -15.71 3.68
C ALA A 92 9.28 -15.39 2.17
N GLY A 93 9.69 -14.18 1.80
CA GLY A 93 9.77 -13.74 0.41
C GLY A 93 8.41 -13.64 -0.29
N VAL A 94 7.34 -13.37 0.46
CA VAL A 94 5.96 -13.26 -0.06
C VAL A 94 5.71 -11.84 -0.56
N PRO A 95 5.21 -11.65 -1.81
CA PRO A 95 5.04 -10.32 -2.38
C PRO A 95 3.78 -9.61 -1.84
N LEU A 96 3.97 -8.64 -0.95
CA LEU A 96 2.93 -7.74 -0.44
C LEU A 96 3.19 -6.30 -0.87
N ALA A 97 2.16 -5.63 -1.40
CA ALA A 97 2.16 -4.20 -1.69
C ALA A 97 1.34 -3.45 -0.63
N VAL A 98 2.00 -2.84 0.34
CA VAL A 98 1.33 -2.06 1.40
C VAL A 98 1.09 -0.63 0.92
N LEU A 99 -0.15 -0.19 0.96
CA LEU A 99 -0.63 1.13 0.56
C LEU A 99 -1.30 1.80 1.76
N SER A 100 -0.57 2.64 2.47
CA SER A 100 -1.15 3.42 3.58
C SER A 100 -1.47 4.84 3.14
N ALA A 101 -2.66 5.32 3.48
CA ALA A 101 -2.95 6.73 3.36
C ALA A 101 -2.19 7.52 4.45
N ASP A 102 -1.81 8.76 4.15
CA ASP A 102 -1.18 9.64 5.13
C ASP A 102 -1.71 11.07 5.03
N ARG A 103 -1.36 11.88 5.99
CA ARG A 103 -1.60 13.33 5.96
C ARG A 103 -0.61 14.01 5.01
N PRO A 104 -1.04 15.12 4.37
CA PRO A 104 -0.10 15.98 3.63
C PRO A 104 1.09 16.36 4.50
N VAL A 105 2.28 16.49 3.91
CA VAL A 105 3.55 16.76 4.63
C VAL A 105 3.42 17.93 5.62
N ARG A 106 2.73 19.03 5.22
CA ARG A 106 2.50 20.19 6.07
C ARG A 106 1.74 19.93 7.38
N LEU A 107 1.03 18.80 7.46
CA LEU A 107 0.26 18.40 8.64
C LEU A 107 0.97 17.30 9.45
N ARG A 108 2.06 16.74 8.97
CA ARG A 108 2.83 15.73 9.69
C ARG A 108 3.56 16.37 10.86
N GLY A 109 3.50 15.75 12.02
CA GLY A 109 4.12 16.29 13.24
C GLY A 109 3.41 17.47 13.89
N SER A 110 2.26 17.91 13.35
CA SER A 110 1.50 19.05 13.88
C SER A 110 0.48 18.68 14.97
N GLY A 111 0.42 17.40 15.37
CA GLY A 111 -0.57 16.93 16.35
C GLY A 111 -1.99 16.74 15.80
N VAL A 112 -2.18 16.81 14.48
CA VAL A 112 -3.46 16.51 13.84
C VAL A 112 -3.88 15.07 14.15
N ASN A 113 -5.17 14.90 14.41
CA ASN A 113 -5.73 13.60 14.75
C ASN A 113 -5.35 12.50 13.75
N GLN A 114 -5.09 11.29 14.29
CA GLN A 114 -4.77 10.08 13.52
C GLN A 114 -3.55 10.27 12.60
N THR A 115 -2.49 10.90 13.12
CA THR A 115 -1.22 11.15 12.45
C THR A 115 -0.09 10.50 13.24
N THR A 116 0.83 9.83 12.53
CA THR A 116 2.06 9.30 13.09
C THR A 116 3.17 9.39 12.06
N ARG A 117 4.38 8.96 12.41
CA ARG A 117 5.50 8.86 11.47
C ARG A 117 5.34 7.58 10.65
N GLN A 118 4.77 7.71 9.43
CA GLN A 118 4.50 6.57 8.55
C GLN A 118 5.62 6.30 7.55
N ALA A 119 6.27 7.35 7.05
CA ALA A 119 7.45 7.19 6.20
C ALA A 119 8.53 6.39 6.93
N SER A 120 9.11 5.42 6.26
CA SER A 120 10.13 4.51 6.79
C SER A 120 9.67 3.63 7.97
N PHE A 121 8.36 3.51 8.21
CA PHE A 121 7.85 2.72 9.33
C PHE A 121 8.23 1.23 9.23
N PHE A 122 8.27 0.68 8.03
CA PHE A 122 8.66 -0.71 7.78
C PHE A 122 10.10 -0.88 7.28
N HIS A 123 10.92 0.15 7.35
CA HIS A 123 12.26 0.21 6.75
C HIS A 123 13.07 -1.09 6.79
N HIS A 124 13.08 -1.80 7.94
CA HIS A 124 13.84 -3.02 8.10
C HIS A 124 13.17 -4.27 7.50
N PHE A 125 11.91 -4.18 7.11
CA PHE A 125 11.08 -5.32 6.70
C PHE A 125 10.39 -5.07 5.34
N VAL A 126 10.94 -4.18 4.53
CA VAL A 126 10.51 -3.96 3.15
C VAL A 126 11.72 -3.96 2.21
N ARG A 127 11.51 -4.31 0.97
CA ARG A 127 12.54 -4.29 -0.08
C ARG A 127 12.66 -2.94 -0.76
N ALA A 128 11.57 -2.18 -0.78
CA ALA A 128 11.51 -0.81 -1.29
C ALA A 128 10.33 -0.08 -0.66
N GLU A 129 10.43 1.23 -0.56
CA GLU A 129 9.36 2.10 -0.10
C GLU A 129 9.34 3.40 -0.89
N ALA A 130 8.17 4.04 -0.97
CA ALA A 130 8.01 5.32 -1.62
C ALA A 130 6.99 6.18 -0.86
N ASP A 131 7.32 7.44 -0.59
CA ASP A 131 6.38 8.44 -0.11
C ASP A 131 5.82 9.22 -1.31
N LEU A 132 4.58 8.91 -1.68
CA LEU A 132 3.89 9.46 -2.86
C LEU A 132 3.06 10.69 -2.53
N THR A 133 3.46 11.48 -1.54
CA THR A 133 2.71 12.68 -1.15
C THR A 133 2.62 13.70 -2.27
N SER A 134 1.41 14.19 -2.47
CA SER A 134 1.10 15.22 -3.45
C SER A 134 1.62 16.57 -2.96
N TYR A 135 2.81 16.99 -3.35
CA TYR A 135 3.23 18.38 -3.32
C TYR A 135 3.49 18.84 -4.75
N PRO A 136 2.92 20.01 -5.17
CA PRO A 136 2.95 20.42 -6.58
C PRO A 136 4.34 20.78 -7.11
N GLU A 137 5.35 20.98 -6.28
CA GLU A 137 6.55 21.74 -6.68
C GLU A 137 7.89 21.01 -6.51
N GLN A 138 7.93 19.86 -5.90
CA GLN A 138 9.20 19.12 -5.76
C GLN A 138 8.97 17.63 -5.99
N VAL A 139 9.72 17.06 -6.94
CA VAL A 139 10.05 15.65 -6.96
C VAL A 139 9.13 14.71 -7.73
N GLU A 140 8.51 15.13 -8.80
CA GLU A 140 7.77 14.18 -9.65
C GLU A 140 8.70 13.05 -10.18
N GLY A 141 9.96 13.38 -10.48
CA GLY A 141 10.97 12.42 -10.92
C GLY A 141 11.38 11.42 -9.82
N GLU A 142 11.67 11.90 -8.60
CA GLU A 142 12.10 11.03 -7.48
C GLU A 142 10.96 10.12 -6.99
N GLN A 143 9.73 10.64 -6.90
CA GLN A 143 8.56 9.83 -6.53
C GLN A 143 8.30 8.73 -7.57
N THR A 144 8.43 9.07 -8.85
CA THR A 144 8.27 8.10 -9.94
C THR A 144 9.35 7.03 -9.89
N GLN A 145 10.60 7.41 -9.64
CA GLN A 145 11.71 6.48 -9.51
C GLN A 145 11.56 5.58 -8.27
N ALA A 146 11.21 6.14 -7.11
CA ALA A 146 10.97 5.37 -5.89
C ALA A 146 9.80 4.38 -6.07
N PHE A 147 8.73 4.82 -6.73
CA PHE A 147 7.60 3.93 -7.03
C PHE A 147 7.97 2.83 -8.04
N ALA A 148 8.77 3.14 -9.06
CA ALA A 148 9.30 2.14 -9.98
C ALA A 148 10.16 1.09 -9.27
N ALA A 149 10.98 1.50 -8.29
CA ALA A 149 11.74 0.58 -7.44
C ALA A 149 10.81 -0.35 -6.63
N CYS A 150 9.69 0.17 -6.12
CA CYS A 150 8.68 -0.65 -5.44
C CYS A 150 8.06 -1.69 -6.38
N LEU A 151 7.72 -1.30 -7.62
CA LEU A 151 7.17 -2.24 -8.62
C LEU A 151 8.19 -3.32 -8.99
N ASN A 152 9.44 -2.96 -9.17
CA ASN A 152 10.52 -3.91 -9.46
C ASN A 152 10.72 -4.89 -8.30
N ALA A 153 10.80 -4.40 -7.07
CA ALA A 153 10.92 -5.23 -5.88
C ALA A 153 9.73 -6.18 -5.72
N LEU A 154 8.51 -5.72 -6.01
CA LEU A 154 7.29 -6.53 -5.93
C LEU A 154 7.26 -7.67 -6.95
N THR A 155 7.81 -7.44 -8.16
CA THR A 155 7.82 -8.42 -9.26
C THR A 155 9.09 -9.26 -9.32
N GLY A 156 10.03 -9.07 -8.41
CA GLY A 156 11.33 -9.76 -8.41
C GLY A 156 12.25 -9.34 -9.57
N ARG A 157 12.01 -8.19 -10.17
CA ARG A 157 12.87 -7.61 -11.18
C ARG A 157 13.95 -6.76 -10.48
N SER A 158 15.21 -7.12 -10.72
CA SER A 158 16.40 -6.35 -10.29
C SER A 158 16.70 -5.22 -11.26
#